data_9ba963cf24fc7fc2adf085ceb7bb708a
#
_entry.id   9ba963cf24fc7fc2adf085ceb7bb708a
#
_cell.length_a   1.000
_cell.length_b   1.000
_cell.length_c   1.000
_cell.angle_alpha   90.00
_cell.angle_beta   90.00
_cell.angle_gamma   90.00
#
_symmetry.space_group_name_H-M   'P 1'
#
loop_
_entity.id
_entity.type
_entity.pdbx_description
1 polymer ?
#
loop_
_entity_poly.entity_id
_entity_poly.type
_entity_poly.pdbx_seq_one_letter_code
_entity_poly.pdbx_strand_id
1 'polypeptide(L)'
;MRSIETFVNIDAPLETVWDVIVDFDRYGEWNPFILEARGKAEAGRKLWLRMQRPAKPREEVHTPTVTVVEKNRHLQWSGVIRHATVFRARHEFLLEETASGVRLRQREDFGGLTMPLAGGMVWRIEEGFLLMNAALKVRAEALR
;
A
#
# COMPACT_ATOMS: atom_id res chain seq x y z
N MET A 1 5.14 17.55 -7.35
CA MET A 1 4.94 16.33 -6.55
C MET A 1 3.53 16.30 -6.00
N ARG A 2 2.89 15.16 -6.07
CA ARG A 2 1.56 14.97 -5.49
C ARG A 2 1.57 13.83 -4.50
N SER A 3 0.71 13.92 -3.50
CA SER A 3 0.59 12.90 -2.46
C SER A 3 -0.86 12.52 -2.26
N ILE A 4 -1.06 11.24 -1.96
CA ILE A 4 -2.32 10.70 -1.45
C ILE A 4 -2.06 10.25 -0.03
N GLU A 5 -2.97 10.58 0.88
CA GLU A 5 -2.85 10.15 2.27
C GLU A 5 -4.22 9.75 2.79
N THR A 6 -4.30 8.55 3.35
CA THR A 6 -5.53 8.02 3.93
C THR A 6 -5.25 7.44 5.31
N PHE A 7 -6.27 7.43 6.16
CA PHE A 7 -6.18 6.92 7.52
C PHE A 7 -7.28 5.91 7.80
N VAL A 8 -7.00 4.96 8.66
CA VAL A 8 -8.00 4.06 9.21
C VAL A 8 -7.62 3.68 10.64
N ASN A 9 -8.61 3.60 11.51
CA ASN A 9 -8.43 3.12 12.88
C ASN A 9 -8.84 1.65 12.93
N ILE A 10 -7.95 0.82 13.48
CA ILE A 10 -8.12 -0.64 13.52
C ILE A 10 -8.09 -1.09 14.97
N ASP A 11 -9.15 -1.79 15.40
CA ASP A 11 -9.26 -2.34 16.76
C ASP A 11 -8.60 -3.72 16.80
N ALA A 12 -7.28 -3.71 16.74
CA ALA A 12 -6.45 -4.90 16.82
C ALA A 12 -5.07 -4.54 17.36
N PRO A 13 -4.33 -5.51 17.93
CA PRO A 13 -2.97 -5.26 18.39
C PRO A 13 -2.04 -4.82 17.24
N LEU A 14 -1.04 -4.02 17.60
CA LEU A 14 -0.07 -3.50 16.65
C LEU A 14 0.61 -4.61 15.82
N GLU A 15 1.02 -5.69 16.49
CA GLU A 15 1.66 -6.83 15.86
C GLU A 15 0.75 -7.51 14.84
N THR A 16 -0.54 -7.62 15.15
CA THR A 16 -1.52 -8.23 14.25
C THR A 16 -1.67 -7.42 12.97
N VAL A 17 -1.77 -6.11 13.10
CA VAL A 17 -1.89 -5.22 11.94
C VAL A 17 -0.62 -5.29 11.08
N TRP A 18 0.55 -5.23 11.72
CA TRP A 18 1.83 -5.35 11.02
C TRP A 18 1.94 -6.68 10.25
N ASP A 19 1.59 -7.79 10.90
CA ASP A 19 1.69 -9.11 10.28
C ASP A 19 0.79 -9.23 9.05
N VAL A 20 -0.39 -8.62 9.07
CA VAL A 20 -1.28 -8.60 7.89
C VAL A 20 -0.65 -7.80 6.75
N ILE A 21 -0.02 -6.66 7.06
CA ILE A 21 0.59 -5.78 6.06
C ILE A 21 1.79 -6.44 5.38
N VAL A 22 2.63 -7.16 6.13
CA VAL A 22 3.86 -7.73 5.59
C VAL A 22 3.69 -9.15 5.04
N ASP A 23 2.58 -9.80 5.29
CA ASP A 23 2.29 -11.14 4.77
C ASP A 23 1.76 -11.05 3.34
N PHE A 24 2.65 -10.78 2.41
CA PHE A 24 2.32 -10.56 1.00
C PHE A 24 1.66 -11.78 0.37
N ASP A 25 2.07 -12.99 0.74
CA ASP A 25 1.55 -14.21 0.16
C ASP A 25 0.04 -14.39 0.39
N ARG A 26 -0.51 -13.72 1.41
CA ARG A 26 -1.94 -13.79 1.75
C ARG A 26 -2.76 -12.59 1.27
N TYR A 27 -2.16 -11.66 0.55
CA TYR A 27 -2.91 -10.50 0.05
C TYR A 27 -4.13 -10.87 -0.77
N GLY A 28 -4.04 -11.94 -1.56
CA GLY A 28 -5.17 -12.42 -2.35
C GLY A 28 -6.39 -12.86 -1.54
N GLU A 29 -6.22 -13.11 -0.23
CA GLU A 29 -7.32 -13.52 0.65
C GLU A 29 -8.20 -12.35 1.11
N TRP A 30 -7.68 -11.13 1.05
CA TRP A 30 -8.42 -9.99 1.62
C TRP A 30 -8.30 -8.68 0.85
N ASN A 31 -7.24 -8.48 0.06
CA ASN A 31 -6.91 -7.18 -0.51
C ASN A 31 -7.63 -6.95 -1.84
N PRO A 32 -8.55 -5.97 -1.94
CA PRO A 32 -9.28 -5.71 -3.18
C PRO A 32 -8.53 -4.81 -4.16
N PHE A 33 -7.39 -4.26 -3.76
CA PHE A 33 -6.58 -3.34 -4.57
C PHE A 33 -5.32 -4.02 -5.09
N ILE A 34 -4.51 -4.60 -4.19
CA ILE A 34 -3.36 -5.43 -4.55
C ILE A 34 -3.83 -6.89 -4.50
N LEU A 35 -4.26 -7.39 -5.64
CA LEU A 35 -4.92 -8.70 -5.74
C LEU A 35 -4.00 -9.86 -5.46
N GLU A 36 -2.72 -9.69 -5.73
CA GLU A 36 -1.69 -10.67 -5.45
C GLU A 36 -0.36 -9.94 -5.22
N ALA A 37 0.39 -10.38 -4.22
CA ALA A 37 1.70 -9.86 -3.93
C ALA A 37 2.67 -11.01 -3.70
N ARG A 38 3.93 -10.84 -4.12
CA ARG A 38 5.00 -11.81 -3.94
C ARG A 38 6.27 -11.09 -3.52
N GLY A 39 7.03 -11.69 -2.63
CA GLY A 39 8.29 -11.15 -2.13
C GLY A 39 8.31 -11.11 -0.62
N LYS A 40 9.33 -10.45 -0.08
CA LYS A 40 9.53 -10.36 1.37
C LYS A 40 9.69 -8.91 1.79
N ALA A 41 9.22 -8.59 2.99
CA ALA A 41 9.36 -7.28 3.61
C ALA A 41 10.78 -7.11 4.14
N GLU A 42 11.74 -7.04 3.24
CA GLU A 42 13.16 -6.81 3.54
C GLU A 42 13.68 -5.69 2.65
N ALA A 43 14.39 -4.73 3.23
CA ALA A 43 14.95 -3.61 2.48
C ALA A 43 15.88 -4.12 1.36
N GLY A 44 15.73 -3.56 0.16
CA GLY A 44 16.46 -3.95 -1.03
C GLY A 44 15.80 -5.05 -1.85
N ARG A 45 14.76 -5.72 -1.34
CA ARG A 45 14.05 -6.77 -2.06
C ARG A 45 13.02 -6.19 -3.02
N LYS A 46 12.92 -6.78 -4.20
CA LYS A 46 11.84 -6.46 -5.13
C LYS A 46 10.59 -7.22 -4.78
N LEU A 47 9.46 -6.52 -4.90
CA LEU A 47 8.13 -7.13 -4.82
C LEU A 47 7.57 -7.30 -6.22
N TRP A 48 6.65 -8.24 -6.35
CA TRP A 48 5.81 -8.38 -7.54
C TRP A 48 4.37 -8.16 -7.09
N LEU A 49 3.72 -7.14 -7.64
CA LEU A 49 2.37 -6.73 -7.25
C LEU A 49 1.46 -6.74 -8.46
N ARG A 50 0.35 -7.48 -8.37
CA ARG A 50 -0.73 -7.45 -9.36
C ARG A 50 -1.88 -6.65 -8.77
N MET A 51 -2.19 -5.54 -9.42
CA MET A 51 -3.11 -4.54 -8.89
C MET A 51 -4.27 -4.29 -9.86
N GLN A 52 -5.42 -3.93 -9.30
CA GLN A 52 -6.57 -3.47 -10.08
C GLN A 52 -7.12 -2.20 -9.43
N ARG A 53 -7.10 -1.12 -10.18
CA ARG A 53 -7.68 0.14 -9.70
C ARG A 53 -9.20 0.11 -9.79
N PRO A 54 -9.91 0.76 -8.84
CA PRO A 54 -11.36 0.93 -8.96
C PRO A 54 -11.74 1.56 -10.29
N ALA A 55 -12.86 1.12 -10.83
CA ALA A 55 -13.40 1.59 -12.13
C ALA A 55 -12.52 1.31 -13.34
N LYS A 56 -11.43 0.56 -13.21
CA LYS A 56 -10.63 0.06 -14.34
C LYS A 56 -10.68 -1.45 -14.39
N PRO A 57 -11.14 -2.04 -15.49
CA PRO A 57 -11.17 -3.50 -15.62
C PRO A 57 -9.80 -4.13 -15.84
N ARG A 58 -8.80 -3.31 -16.19
CA ARG A 58 -7.46 -3.80 -16.54
C ARG A 58 -6.57 -3.93 -15.29
N GLU A 59 -6.00 -5.10 -15.10
CA GLU A 59 -4.98 -5.31 -14.08
C GLU A 59 -3.64 -4.78 -14.53
N GLU A 60 -2.82 -4.38 -13.56
CA GLU A 60 -1.45 -3.90 -13.78
C GLU A 60 -0.50 -4.65 -12.87
N VAL A 61 0.73 -4.89 -13.37
CA VAL A 61 1.80 -5.50 -12.59
C VAL A 61 2.88 -4.45 -12.34
N HIS A 62 3.29 -4.33 -11.09
CA HIS A 62 4.36 -3.44 -10.66
C HIS A 62 5.41 -4.22 -9.89
N THR A 63 6.67 -3.83 -10.02
CA THR A 63 7.79 -4.50 -9.35
C THR A 63 8.63 -3.50 -8.55
N PRO A 64 8.06 -2.89 -7.50
CA PRO A 64 8.79 -1.93 -6.68
C PRO A 64 9.85 -2.61 -5.81
N THR A 65 10.75 -1.80 -5.27
CA THR A 65 11.76 -2.24 -4.32
C THR A 65 11.38 -1.79 -2.92
N VAL A 66 11.45 -2.68 -1.95
CA VAL A 66 11.27 -2.35 -0.53
C VAL A 66 12.43 -1.47 -0.09
N THR A 67 12.13 -0.32 0.51
CA THR A 67 13.14 0.67 0.91
C THR A 67 13.23 0.89 2.41
N VAL A 68 12.13 0.71 3.14
CA VAL A 68 12.11 0.85 4.61
C VAL A 68 11.31 -0.29 5.21
N VAL A 69 11.88 -0.93 6.23
CA VAL A 69 11.19 -1.91 7.07
C VAL A 69 11.56 -1.64 8.52
N GLU A 70 10.64 -1.03 9.26
CA GLU A 70 10.74 -0.85 10.70
C GLU A 70 9.56 -1.60 11.33
N LYS A 71 9.85 -2.72 11.94
CA LYS A 71 8.82 -3.63 12.47
C LYS A 71 7.80 -2.89 13.34
N ASN A 72 6.53 -3.16 13.09
CA ASN A 72 5.37 -2.58 13.82
C ASN A 72 5.22 -1.06 13.63
N ARG A 73 5.93 -0.46 12.70
CA ARG A 73 5.93 1.00 12.55
C ARG A 73 5.86 1.49 11.11
N HIS A 74 6.74 1.03 10.22
CA HIS A 74 6.89 1.64 8.91
C HIS A 74 7.34 0.64 7.86
N LEU A 75 6.54 0.52 6.81
CA LEU A 75 6.89 -0.22 5.61
C LEU A 75 6.80 0.72 4.42
N GLN A 76 7.83 0.75 3.58
CA GLN A 76 7.86 1.58 2.39
C GLN A 76 8.43 0.81 1.22
N TRP A 77 7.83 0.98 0.05
CA TRP A 77 8.43 0.56 -1.21
C TRP A 77 8.35 1.68 -2.23
N SER A 78 9.29 1.66 -3.18
CA SER A 78 9.37 2.65 -4.22
C SER A 78 9.53 1.97 -5.56
N GLY A 79 8.92 2.55 -6.59
CA GLY A 79 9.01 2.00 -7.92
C GLY A 79 8.77 3.04 -8.98
N VAL A 80 8.86 2.57 -10.22
CA VAL A 80 8.63 3.36 -11.40
C VAL A 80 7.36 2.82 -12.06
N ILE A 81 6.42 3.72 -12.30
CA ILE A 81 5.23 3.40 -13.08
C ILE A 81 5.52 3.85 -14.50
N ARG A 82 5.76 2.89 -15.41
CA ARG A 82 6.19 3.13 -16.77
C ARG A 82 7.52 3.90 -16.81
N HIS A 83 8.25 4.02 -17.78
CA HIS A 83 9.55 4.66 -18.00
C HIS A 83 10.15 5.45 -16.81
N ALA A 84 11.31 5.03 -16.37
CA ALA A 84 12.00 5.47 -15.15
C ALA A 84 12.14 6.98 -14.98
N THR A 85 12.20 7.72 -16.06
CA THR A 85 12.38 9.18 -16.04
C THR A 85 11.07 9.95 -15.99
N VAL A 86 9.94 9.24 -16.09
CA VAL A 86 8.66 9.85 -16.42
C VAL A 86 7.70 9.87 -15.24
N PHE A 87 7.65 8.80 -14.43
CA PHE A 87 6.73 8.73 -13.30
C PHE A 87 7.28 7.82 -12.20
N ARG A 88 7.36 8.35 -10.99
CA ARG A 88 7.84 7.61 -9.82
C ARG A 88 6.79 7.62 -8.72
N ALA A 89 6.74 6.53 -7.96
CA ALA A 89 5.82 6.39 -6.85
C ALA A 89 6.53 5.79 -5.64
N ARG A 90 6.19 6.31 -4.46
CA ARG A 90 6.68 5.81 -3.18
C ARG A 90 5.48 5.57 -2.28
N HIS A 91 5.24 4.33 -1.97
CA HIS A 91 4.10 3.88 -1.18
C HIS A 91 4.58 3.53 0.23
N GLU A 92 3.86 4.00 1.24
CA GLU A 92 4.23 3.71 2.62
C GLU A 92 3.02 3.45 3.52
N PHE A 93 3.26 2.59 4.51
CA PHE A 93 2.35 2.30 5.62
C PHE A 93 3.02 2.75 6.90
N LEU A 94 2.34 3.59 7.65
CA LEU A 94 2.81 4.08 8.95
C LEU A 94 1.80 3.69 10.01
N LEU A 95 2.27 2.98 11.02
CA LEU A 95 1.46 2.47 12.12
C LEU A 95 1.75 3.25 13.39
N GLU A 96 0.69 3.67 14.08
CA GLU A 96 0.77 4.34 15.36
C GLU A 96 -0.18 3.66 16.33
N GLU A 97 0.34 3.20 17.47
CA GLU A 97 -0.48 2.59 18.49
C GLU A 97 -1.33 3.65 19.19
N THR A 98 -2.60 3.31 19.39
CA THR A 98 -3.57 4.18 20.08
C THR A 98 -4.15 3.45 21.29
N ALA A 99 -4.96 4.15 22.09
CA ALA A 99 -5.61 3.56 23.26
C ALA A 99 -6.52 2.38 22.89
N SER A 100 -7.08 2.35 21.69
CA SER A 100 -8.05 1.33 21.24
C SER A 100 -7.51 0.40 20.15
N GLY A 101 -6.25 0.54 19.76
CA GLY A 101 -5.66 -0.31 18.72
C GLY A 101 -4.57 0.40 17.93
N VAL A 102 -4.78 0.54 16.62
CA VAL A 102 -3.78 1.11 15.72
C VAL A 102 -4.42 2.13 14.79
N ARG A 103 -3.75 3.25 14.61
CA ARG A 103 -4.05 4.17 13.52
C ARG A 103 -3.06 3.88 12.39
N LEU A 104 -3.58 3.45 11.26
CA LEU A 104 -2.80 3.24 10.06
C LEU A 104 -2.92 4.44 9.14
N ARG A 105 -1.76 4.94 8.71
CA ARG A 105 -1.68 5.92 7.63
C ARG A 105 -1.10 5.23 6.41
N GLN A 106 -1.83 5.25 5.32
CA GLN A 106 -1.37 4.77 4.03
C GLN A 106 -1.17 5.96 3.12
N ARG A 107 0.04 6.11 2.59
CA ARG A 107 0.44 7.28 1.82
C ARG A 107 1.19 6.87 0.57
N GLU A 108 1.03 7.66 -0.49
CA GLU A 108 1.83 7.54 -1.69
C GLU A 108 2.22 8.91 -2.22
N ASP A 109 3.50 9.06 -2.49
CA ASP A 109 4.05 10.26 -3.12
C ASP A 109 4.36 9.94 -4.57
N PHE A 110 3.94 10.86 -5.46
CA PHE A 110 4.14 10.75 -6.90
C PHE A 110 5.03 11.87 -7.39
N GLY A 111 5.97 11.54 -8.28
CA GLY A 111 6.86 12.50 -8.91
C GLY A 111 7.23 12.07 -10.32
N GLY A 112 7.96 12.93 -11.04
CA GLY A 112 8.41 12.69 -12.40
C GLY A 112 7.84 13.67 -13.42
N LEU A 113 8.34 13.62 -14.64
CA LEU A 113 8.02 14.60 -15.69
C LEU A 113 6.56 14.56 -16.14
N THR A 114 5.92 13.39 -16.08
CA THR A 114 4.51 13.23 -16.50
C THR A 114 3.51 13.41 -15.37
N MET A 115 3.95 13.77 -14.18
CA MET A 115 3.09 13.91 -13.01
C MET A 115 1.89 14.84 -13.26
N PRO A 116 2.03 16.00 -13.92
CA PRO A 116 0.90 16.88 -14.17
C PRO A 116 -0.23 16.23 -15.00
N LEU A 117 0.10 15.20 -15.80
CA LEU A 117 -0.87 14.52 -16.67
C LEU A 117 -1.55 13.34 -15.98
N ALA A 118 -1.15 13.01 -14.73
CA ALA A 118 -1.57 11.82 -14.02
C ALA A 118 -2.69 12.07 -13.00
N GLY A 119 -3.32 13.24 -13.00
CA GLY A 119 -4.29 13.62 -11.96
C GLY A 119 -5.44 12.64 -11.75
N GLY A 120 -6.04 12.16 -12.85
CA GLY A 120 -7.13 11.17 -12.78
C GLY A 120 -6.68 9.81 -12.24
N MET A 121 -5.46 9.40 -12.55
CA MET A 121 -4.87 8.18 -12.03
C MET A 121 -4.66 8.27 -10.51
N VAL A 122 -4.13 9.40 -10.06
CA VAL A 122 -3.89 9.65 -8.61
C VAL A 122 -5.18 9.52 -7.82
N TRP A 123 -6.27 10.13 -8.31
CA TRP A 123 -7.57 10.06 -7.65
C TRP A 123 -8.09 8.62 -7.54
N ARG A 124 -7.92 7.83 -8.58
CA ARG A 124 -8.36 6.42 -8.59
C ARG A 124 -7.52 5.54 -7.67
N ILE A 125 -6.26 5.88 -7.48
CA ILE A 125 -5.40 5.20 -6.51
C ILE A 125 -5.89 5.47 -5.09
N GLU A 126 -6.33 6.69 -4.80
CA GLU A 126 -6.91 7.03 -3.49
C GLU A 126 -8.13 6.16 -3.18
N GLU A 127 -9.03 5.96 -4.15
CA GLU A 127 -10.15 5.04 -3.97
C GLU A 127 -9.67 3.62 -3.63
N GLY A 128 -8.63 3.16 -4.31
CA GLY A 128 -8.02 1.86 -4.05
C GLY A 128 -7.49 1.76 -2.62
N PHE A 129 -6.85 2.81 -2.13
CA PHE A 129 -6.35 2.87 -0.74
C PHE A 129 -7.48 2.78 0.27
N LEU A 130 -8.57 3.48 0.02
CA LEU A 130 -9.73 3.44 0.92
C LEU A 130 -10.36 2.04 0.97
N LEU A 131 -10.48 1.37 -0.16
CA LEU A 131 -10.95 -0.01 -0.21
C LEU A 131 -9.98 -0.97 0.50
N MET A 132 -8.69 -0.81 0.29
CA MET A 132 -7.67 -1.61 0.96
C MET A 132 -7.69 -1.39 2.47
N ASN A 133 -7.79 -0.13 2.91
CA ASN A 133 -7.86 0.20 4.34
C ASN A 133 -9.06 -0.48 5.02
N ALA A 134 -10.23 -0.43 4.38
CA ALA A 134 -11.43 -1.05 4.92
C ALA A 134 -11.28 -2.57 5.03
N ALA A 135 -10.72 -3.21 4.00
CA ALA A 135 -10.48 -4.65 4.00
C ALA A 135 -9.42 -5.06 5.01
N LEU A 136 -8.36 -4.28 5.15
CA LEU A 136 -7.31 -4.49 6.15
C LEU A 136 -7.89 -4.46 7.56
N LYS A 137 -8.73 -3.48 7.84
CA LYS A 137 -9.41 -3.35 9.13
C LYS A 137 -10.23 -4.60 9.44
N VAL A 138 -11.06 -5.05 8.52
CA VAL A 138 -11.86 -6.26 8.69
C VAL A 138 -10.97 -7.48 8.94
N ARG A 139 -9.92 -7.63 8.15
CA ARG A 139 -8.99 -8.76 8.26
C ARG A 139 -8.27 -8.78 9.60
N ALA A 140 -7.69 -7.67 10.02
CA ALA A 140 -6.93 -7.59 11.27
C ALA A 140 -7.84 -7.77 12.49
N GLU A 141 -9.02 -7.17 12.49
CA GLU A 141 -9.97 -7.30 13.60
C GLU A 141 -10.51 -8.73 13.73
N ALA A 142 -10.59 -9.48 12.65
CA ALA A 142 -10.98 -10.88 12.70
C ALA A 142 -9.90 -11.79 13.29
N LEU A 143 -8.65 -11.34 13.29
CA LEU A 143 -7.49 -12.11 13.78
C LEU A 143 -7.09 -11.76 15.22
N ARG A 144 -7.70 -10.73 15.78
CA ARG A 144 -7.35 -10.29 17.15
C ARG A 144 -7.77 -11.31 18.25
#